data_c80cb0ec453746e6e18372a6861eec10
#
_entry.id   c80cb0ec453746e6e18372a6861eec10
#
_cell.length_a   1.000
_cell.length_b   1.000
_cell.length_c   1.000
_cell.angle_alpha   90.00
_cell.angle_beta   90.00
_cell.angle_gamma   90.00
#
_symmetry.space_group_name_H-M   'P 1'
#
loop_
_entity.id
_entity.type
_entity.pdbx_description
1 polymer ?
#
loop_
_entity_poly.entity_id
_entity_poly.type
_entity_poly.pdbx_seq_one_letter_code
_entity_poly.pdbx_strand_id
1 'polypeptide(L)'
;IQDPESILKTLDDYTTSFANSLCFEFVSGKKLKDIKANEWNNYCSLAATGLHIKTTLEFYRDLFLGLFRPKVLSPSINMLPNIVRRAVVTSDTDSSIFSNAYWVKRICGKMGFGPEEFRLGNTTTYLTAQLVRHQLALLSSNLGIEAKQIHTLTMKNEFYFNIFCLTP
;
A
#
# COMPACT_ATOMS: atom_id res chain seq x y z
N ILE A 1 -1.15 -7.03 -24.15
CA ILE A 1 -2.19 -5.98 -24.08
C ILE A 1 -2.18 -5.22 -25.38
N GLN A 2 -3.33 -5.11 -26.07
CA GLN A 2 -3.40 -4.45 -27.37
C GLN A 2 -3.31 -2.93 -27.27
N ASP A 3 -3.81 -2.31 -26.19
CA ASP A 3 -3.75 -0.86 -25.96
C ASP A 3 -3.50 -0.52 -24.48
N PRO A 4 -2.24 -0.48 -24.05
CA PRO A 4 -1.89 -0.16 -22.68
C PRO A 4 -2.22 1.29 -22.31
N GLU A 5 -2.21 2.23 -23.26
CA GLU A 5 -2.49 3.63 -23.00
C GLU A 5 -3.97 3.86 -22.66
N SER A 6 -4.89 3.22 -23.39
CA SER A 6 -6.31 3.26 -23.10
C SER A 6 -6.59 2.72 -21.70
N ILE A 7 -5.97 1.59 -21.34
CA ILE A 7 -6.12 1.00 -20.01
C ILE A 7 -5.67 1.99 -18.92
N LEU A 8 -4.46 2.55 -19.04
CA LEU A 8 -3.92 3.48 -18.04
C LEU A 8 -4.79 4.73 -17.86
N LYS A 9 -5.41 5.22 -18.92
CA LYS A 9 -6.37 6.35 -18.87
C LYS A 9 -7.67 6.04 -18.12
N THR A 10 -8.03 4.76 -18.00
CA THR A 10 -9.26 4.33 -17.29
C THR A 10 -9.03 4.08 -15.79
N LEU A 11 -7.78 4.11 -15.34
CA LEU A 11 -7.43 3.90 -13.95
C LEU A 11 -7.60 5.21 -13.16
N ASP A 12 -8.16 5.09 -11.97
CA ASP A 12 -8.15 6.19 -11.00
C ASP A 12 -6.77 6.34 -10.33
N ASP A 13 -6.60 7.44 -9.60
CA ASP A 13 -5.33 7.77 -8.94
C ASP A 13 -4.90 6.71 -7.92
N TYR A 14 -5.86 6.09 -7.21
CA TYR A 14 -5.59 5.04 -6.21
C TYR A 14 -5.10 3.75 -6.88
N THR A 15 -5.79 3.32 -7.92
CA THR A 15 -5.39 2.13 -8.69
C THR A 15 -4.04 2.34 -9.36
N THR A 16 -3.80 3.54 -9.90
CA THR A 16 -2.52 3.92 -10.50
C THR A 16 -1.40 3.91 -9.46
N SER A 17 -1.62 4.49 -8.28
CA SER A 17 -0.64 4.48 -7.18
C SER A 17 -0.34 3.06 -6.71
N PHE A 18 -1.36 2.21 -6.63
CA PHE A 18 -1.17 0.81 -6.25
C PHE A 18 -0.39 0.04 -7.32
N ALA A 19 -0.73 0.21 -8.59
CA ALA A 19 0.02 -0.39 -9.70
C ALA A 19 1.49 0.06 -9.70
N ASN A 20 1.76 1.34 -9.48
CA ASN A 20 3.12 1.88 -9.36
C ASN A 20 3.88 1.26 -8.19
N SER A 21 3.22 1.02 -7.05
CA SER A 21 3.83 0.35 -5.90
C SER A 21 4.22 -1.10 -6.20
N LEU A 22 3.36 -1.84 -6.89
CA LEU A 22 3.66 -3.22 -7.32
C LEU A 22 4.74 -3.28 -8.40
N CYS A 23 4.79 -2.28 -9.25
CA CYS A 23 5.76 -2.16 -10.35
C CYS A 23 6.98 -1.30 -9.98
N PHE A 24 7.24 -1.10 -8.69
CA PHE A 24 8.28 -0.19 -8.18
C PHE A 24 9.65 -0.41 -8.81
N GLU A 25 10.04 -1.66 -9.08
CA GLU A 25 11.35 -2.01 -9.64
C GLU A 25 11.67 -1.27 -10.96
N PHE A 26 10.65 -1.04 -11.78
CA PHE A 26 10.86 -0.39 -13.08
C PHE A 26 10.17 0.96 -13.24
N VAL A 27 9.30 1.35 -12.29
CA VAL A 27 8.58 2.64 -12.31
C VAL A 27 9.26 3.69 -11.44
N SER A 28 9.92 3.29 -10.33
CA SER A 28 10.46 4.22 -9.35
C SER A 28 11.43 5.24 -9.95
N GLY A 29 11.16 6.52 -9.68
CA GLY A 29 11.98 7.64 -10.15
C GLY A 29 11.86 7.93 -11.64
N LYS A 30 11.08 7.17 -12.42
CA LYS A 30 10.92 7.36 -13.87
C LYS A 30 9.59 8.04 -14.19
N LYS A 31 9.62 8.85 -15.25
CA LYS A 31 8.39 9.42 -15.81
C LYS A 31 7.70 8.39 -16.72
N LEU A 32 6.39 8.34 -16.68
CA LEU A 32 5.59 7.36 -17.45
C LEU A 32 5.87 7.44 -18.96
N LYS A 33 6.07 8.66 -19.49
CA LYS A 33 6.44 8.88 -20.90
C LYS A 33 7.77 8.24 -21.29
N ASP A 34 8.74 8.26 -20.38
CA ASP A 34 10.08 7.71 -20.62
C ASP A 34 10.04 6.18 -20.58
N ILE A 35 9.24 5.60 -19.67
CA ILE A 35 8.96 4.15 -19.63
C ILE A 35 8.31 3.72 -20.93
N LYS A 36 7.26 4.43 -21.39
CA LYS A 36 6.58 4.13 -22.66
C LYS A 36 7.54 4.15 -23.85
N ALA A 37 8.43 5.12 -23.92
CA ALA A 37 9.33 5.30 -25.06
C ALA A 37 10.48 4.28 -25.09
N ASN A 38 11.06 3.96 -23.93
CA ASN A 38 12.31 3.20 -23.85
C ASN A 38 12.12 1.77 -23.33
N GLU A 39 11.02 1.50 -22.61
CA GLU A 39 10.76 0.24 -21.90
C GLU A 39 9.33 -0.23 -22.16
N TRP A 40 8.97 -0.45 -23.43
CA TRP A 40 7.60 -0.79 -23.82
C TRP A 40 7.00 -1.98 -23.07
N ASN A 41 7.81 -3.02 -22.83
CA ASN A 41 7.33 -4.20 -22.08
C ASN A 41 6.96 -3.84 -20.62
N ASN A 42 7.72 -2.97 -19.97
CA ASN A 42 7.43 -2.50 -18.63
C ASN A 42 6.17 -1.62 -18.62
N TYR A 43 5.96 -0.82 -19.67
CA TYR A 43 4.74 -0.04 -19.83
C TYR A 43 3.50 -0.91 -19.99
N CYS A 44 3.60 -1.97 -20.79
CA CYS A 44 2.53 -2.97 -20.92
C CYS A 44 2.28 -3.72 -19.61
N SER A 45 3.33 -4.06 -18.86
CA SER A 45 3.23 -4.72 -17.56
C SER A 45 2.54 -3.83 -16.52
N LEU A 46 2.85 -2.54 -16.52
CA LEU A 46 2.18 -1.57 -15.66
C LEU A 46 0.67 -1.48 -15.96
N ALA A 47 0.31 -1.39 -17.24
CA ALA A 47 -1.09 -1.36 -17.66
C ALA A 47 -1.82 -2.67 -17.29
N ALA A 48 -1.18 -3.83 -17.50
CA ALA A 48 -1.73 -5.14 -17.11
C ALA A 48 -1.97 -5.22 -15.60
N THR A 49 -0.99 -4.78 -14.82
CA THR A 49 -1.09 -4.76 -13.35
C THR A 49 -2.23 -3.84 -12.90
N GLY A 50 -2.32 -2.64 -13.48
CA GLY A 50 -3.41 -1.70 -13.17
C GLY A 50 -4.79 -2.25 -13.50
N LEU A 51 -4.95 -2.87 -14.68
CA LEU A 51 -6.20 -3.52 -15.07
C LEU A 51 -6.56 -4.67 -14.13
N HIS A 52 -5.58 -5.50 -13.77
CA HIS A 52 -5.81 -6.60 -12.83
C HIS A 52 -6.23 -6.11 -11.45
N ILE A 53 -5.60 -5.07 -10.93
CA ILE A 53 -5.99 -4.43 -9.67
C ILE A 53 -7.44 -3.92 -9.77
N LYS A 54 -7.75 -3.15 -10.81
CA LYS A 54 -9.09 -2.59 -11.01
C LYS A 54 -10.15 -3.68 -11.02
N THR A 55 -9.98 -4.72 -11.83
CA THR A 55 -10.95 -5.82 -11.92
C THR A 55 -11.07 -6.60 -10.61
N THR A 56 -9.96 -6.79 -9.89
CA THR A 56 -9.97 -7.46 -8.57
C THR A 56 -10.71 -6.63 -7.53
N LEU A 57 -10.46 -5.31 -7.47
CA LEU A 57 -11.16 -4.40 -6.54
C LEU A 57 -12.65 -4.31 -6.86
N GLU A 58 -13.01 -4.29 -8.14
CA GLU A 58 -14.43 -4.33 -8.57
C GLU A 58 -15.10 -5.65 -8.17
N PHE A 59 -14.44 -6.79 -8.38
CA PHE A 59 -14.96 -8.11 -8.03
C PHE A 59 -15.17 -8.28 -6.51
N TYR A 60 -14.22 -7.79 -5.70
CA TYR A 60 -14.29 -7.88 -4.24
C TYR A 60 -14.81 -6.60 -3.57
N ARG A 61 -15.48 -5.73 -4.32
CA ARG A 61 -15.92 -4.41 -3.87
C ARG A 61 -16.68 -4.45 -2.54
N ASP A 62 -17.67 -5.35 -2.43
CA ASP A 62 -18.51 -5.42 -1.23
C ASP A 62 -17.75 -5.91 -0.01
N LEU A 63 -16.78 -6.82 -0.20
CA LEU A 63 -15.87 -7.25 0.86
C LEU A 63 -15.02 -6.08 1.36
N PHE A 64 -14.39 -5.32 0.47
CA PHE A 64 -13.59 -4.17 0.84
C PHE A 64 -14.42 -3.08 1.50
N LEU A 65 -15.61 -2.78 0.99
CA LEU A 65 -16.52 -1.83 1.62
C LEU A 65 -16.91 -2.29 3.03
N GLY A 66 -17.14 -3.58 3.24
CA GLY A 66 -17.42 -4.15 4.56
C GLY A 66 -16.26 -3.97 5.53
N LEU A 67 -15.00 -4.12 5.07
CA LEU A 67 -13.80 -3.94 5.89
C LEU A 67 -13.53 -2.47 6.25
N PHE A 68 -13.79 -1.53 5.33
CA PHE A 68 -13.45 -0.11 5.51
C PHE A 68 -14.62 0.77 5.97
N ARG A 69 -15.86 0.27 5.95
CA ARG A 69 -17.04 1.00 6.44
C ARG A 69 -17.13 1.17 7.96
N PRO A 70 -16.64 0.26 8.81
CA PRO A 70 -16.73 0.46 10.25
C PRO A 70 -16.01 1.74 10.66
N LYS A 71 -16.75 2.69 11.21
CA LYS A 71 -16.24 3.97 11.72
C LYS A 71 -15.52 3.82 13.07
N VAL A 72 -15.66 2.66 13.70
CA VAL A 72 -15.11 2.39 15.03
C VAL A 72 -14.58 0.95 15.04
N LEU A 73 -13.31 0.79 15.43
CA LEU A 73 -12.77 -0.53 15.76
C LEU A 73 -13.50 -1.03 17.01
N SER A 74 -14.05 -2.23 16.94
CA SER A 74 -14.67 -2.85 18.11
C SER A 74 -13.62 -2.97 19.23
N PRO A 75 -13.90 -2.45 20.45
CA PRO A 75 -12.98 -2.58 21.59
C PRO A 75 -12.59 -4.04 21.87
N SER A 76 -13.47 -4.98 21.57
CA SER A 76 -13.22 -6.42 21.73
C SER A 76 -12.06 -6.93 20.86
N ILE A 77 -11.78 -6.32 19.70
CA ILE A 77 -10.63 -6.69 18.85
C ILE A 77 -9.32 -6.37 19.56
N ASN A 78 -9.24 -5.25 20.28
CA ASN A 78 -8.06 -4.85 21.03
C ASN A 78 -7.81 -5.74 22.25
N MET A 79 -8.83 -6.45 22.71
CA MET A 79 -8.78 -7.34 23.86
C MET A 79 -8.34 -8.78 23.52
N LEU A 80 -8.21 -9.14 22.25
CA LEU A 80 -7.78 -10.47 21.82
C LEU A 80 -6.25 -10.56 21.77
N PRO A 81 -5.59 -11.25 22.73
CA PRO A 81 -4.12 -11.27 22.84
C PRO A 81 -3.43 -11.77 21.56
N ASN A 82 -4.11 -12.69 20.84
CA ASN A 82 -3.57 -13.30 19.63
C ASN A 82 -3.68 -12.41 18.38
N ILE A 83 -4.42 -11.29 18.43
CA ILE A 83 -4.56 -10.33 17.34
C ILE A 83 -3.50 -9.26 17.42
N VAL A 84 -3.02 -8.94 18.63
CA VAL A 84 -1.96 -7.94 18.81
C VAL A 84 -0.64 -8.49 18.28
N ARG A 85 -0.14 -7.89 17.20
CA ARG A 85 1.14 -8.23 16.60
C ARG A 85 2.16 -7.14 16.93
N ARG A 86 3.31 -7.55 17.45
CA ARG A 86 4.43 -6.63 17.74
C ARG A 86 5.23 -6.38 16.45
N ALA A 87 4.63 -5.65 15.52
CA ALA A 87 5.26 -5.32 14.24
C ALA A 87 5.98 -3.96 14.26
N VAL A 88 5.53 -3.04 15.11
CA VAL A 88 6.17 -1.73 15.27
C VAL A 88 7.45 -1.91 16.08
N VAL A 89 8.57 -1.47 15.49
CA VAL A 89 9.91 -1.53 16.11
C VAL A 89 10.16 -0.28 16.93
N THR A 90 9.86 0.88 16.35
CA THR A 90 9.92 2.19 17.02
C THR A 90 8.92 3.14 16.36
N SER A 91 8.48 4.14 17.10
CA SER A 91 7.59 5.17 16.64
C SER A 91 7.94 6.49 17.29
N ASP A 92 7.87 7.56 16.52
CA ASP A 92 7.93 8.94 16.98
C ASP A 92 6.59 9.63 16.68
N THR A 93 6.50 10.93 16.95
CA THR A 93 5.27 11.71 16.80
C THR A 93 4.70 11.65 15.39
N ASP A 94 5.55 11.62 14.36
CA ASP A 94 5.18 11.72 12.95
C ASP A 94 5.66 10.53 12.10
N SER A 95 6.40 9.58 12.68
CA SER A 95 6.95 8.44 11.96
C SER A 95 6.89 7.13 12.74
N SER A 96 6.89 6.03 12.03
CA SER A 96 6.97 4.69 12.62
C SER A 96 7.81 3.75 11.76
N ILE A 97 8.67 2.97 12.41
CA ILE A 97 9.40 1.87 11.80
C ILE A 97 8.71 0.58 12.22
N PHE A 98 8.33 -0.23 11.25
CA PHE A 98 7.66 -1.50 11.49
C PHE A 98 8.21 -2.60 10.58
N SER A 99 7.97 -3.86 10.96
CA SER A 99 8.46 -5.03 10.25
C SER A 99 7.37 -5.70 9.43
N ASN A 100 7.65 -5.94 8.16
CA ASN A 100 6.82 -6.76 7.26
C ASN A 100 7.22 -8.26 7.28
N ALA A 101 8.22 -8.64 8.08
CA ALA A 101 8.81 -9.97 8.08
C ALA A 101 7.77 -11.09 8.23
N TYR A 102 6.77 -10.90 9.06
CA TYR A 102 5.70 -11.89 9.27
C TYR A 102 4.93 -12.18 7.97
N TRP A 103 4.53 -11.14 7.25
CA TRP A 103 3.76 -11.28 6.02
C TRP A 103 4.60 -11.86 4.89
N VAL A 104 5.84 -11.40 4.76
CA VAL A 104 6.78 -11.94 3.78
C VAL A 104 6.99 -13.44 4.02
N LYS A 105 7.30 -13.84 5.26
CA LYS A 105 7.48 -15.26 5.61
C LYS A 105 6.22 -16.09 5.37
N ARG A 106 5.04 -15.53 5.68
CA ARG A 106 3.76 -16.25 5.53
C ARG A 106 3.41 -16.51 4.06
N ILE A 107 3.66 -15.55 3.17
CA ILE A 107 3.25 -15.62 1.76
C ILE A 107 4.32 -16.27 0.90
N CYS A 108 5.59 -15.89 1.07
CA CYS A 108 6.71 -16.47 0.32
C CYS A 108 7.23 -17.80 0.92
N GLY A 109 6.71 -18.23 2.07
CA GLY A 109 7.14 -19.44 2.76
C GLY A 109 8.48 -19.33 3.49
N LYS A 110 9.27 -18.31 3.18
CA LYS A 110 10.62 -18.08 3.75
C LYS A 110 10.87 -16.59 3.92
N MET A 111 11.86 -16.25 4.75
CA MET A 111 12.46 -14.93 4.76
C MET A 111 13.57 -14.87 3.71
N GLY A 112 13.56 -13.82 2.92
CA GLY A 112 14.57 -13.57 1.88
C GLY A 112 14.63 -12.09 1.54
N PHE A 113 15.59 -11.75 0.68
CA PHE A 113 15.82 -10.38 0.20
C PHE A 113 15.76 -10.32 -1.33
N GLY A 114 15.05 -11.29 -1.92
CA GLY A 114 14.84 -11.36 -3.36
C GLY A 114 13.79 -10.37 -3.86
N PRO A 115 13.65 -10.28 -5.21
CA PRO A 115 12.67 -9.36 -5.82
C PRO A 115 11.23 -9.63 -5.39
N GLU A 116 10.85 -10.88 -5.15
CA GLU A 116 9.50 -11.26 -4.73
C GLU A 116 9.20 -10.77 -3.31
N GLU A 117 10.12 -11.03 -2.37
CA GLU A 117 10.01 -10.58 -0.99
C GLU A 117 10.00 -9.05 -0.89
N PHE A 118 10.84 -8.39 -1.69
CA PHE A 118 10.87 -6.93 -1.76
C PHE A 118 9.55 -6.36 -2.31
N ARG A 119 9.01 -6.92 -3.37
CA ARG A 119 7.72 -6.51 -3.96
C ARG A 119 6.59 -6.67 -2.96
N LEU A 120 6.54 -7.81 -2.26
CA LEU A 120 5.55 -8.06 -1.23
C LEU A 120 5.68 -7.07 -0.05
N GLY A 121 6.91 -6.82 0.39
CA GLY A 121 7.19 -5.84 1.45
C GLY A 121 6.68 -4.45 1.09
N ASN A 122 6.99 -3.97 -0.11
CA ASN A 122 6.50 -2.68 -0.61
C ASN A 122 4.98 -2.63 -0.70
N THR A 123 4.34 -3.68 -1.22
CA THR A 123 2.88 -3.76 -1.31
C THR A 123 2.24 -3.70 0.07
N THR A 124 2.77 -4.46 1.03
CA THR A 124 2.27 -4.46 2.41
C THR A 124 2.42 -3.08 3.05
N THR A 125 3.56 -2.43 2.84
CA THR A 125 3.81 -1.06 3.32
C THR A 125 2.82 -0.07 2.71
N TYR A 126 2.59 -0.14 1.40
CA TYR A 126 1.61 0.70 0.73
C TYR A 126 0.21 0.53 1.31
N LEU A 127 -0.26 -0.71 1.45
CA LEU A 127 -1.58 -1.01 2.01
C LEU A 127 -1.70 -0.52 3.46
N THR A 128 -0.65 -0.69 4.26
CA THR A 128 -0.60 -0.17 5.63
C THR A 128 -0.71 1.34 5.66
N ALA A 129 0.01 2.04 4.78
CA ALA A 129 -0.07 3.50 4.66
C ALA A 129 -1.49 3.97 4.28
N GLN A 130 -2.19 3.26 3.37
CA GLN A 130 -3.57 3.58 3.02
C GLN A 130 -4.53 3.36 4.20
N LEU A 131 -4.35 2.29 4.99
CA LEU A 131 -5.13 2.03 6.19
C LEU A 131 -4.94 3.14 7.23
N VAL A 132 -3.70 3.54 7.50
CA VAL A 132 -3.40 4.63 8.44
C VAL A 132 -4.01 5.94 7.94
N ARG A 133 -3.86 6.27 6.65
CA ARG A 133 -4.48 7.44 6.04
C ARG A 133 -6.00 7.46 6.23
N HIS A 134 -6.65 6.32 6.04
CA HIS A 134 -8.09 6.17 6.27
C HIS A 134 -8.46 6.43 7.74
N GLN A 135 -7.72 5.86 8.68
CA GLN A 135 -7.95 6.08 10.12
C GLN A 135 -7.74 7.54 10.52
N LEU A 136 -6.71 8.21 9.98
CA LEU A 136 -6.47 9.64 10.21
C LEU A 136 -7.62 10.50 9.64
N ALA A 137 -8.14 10.15 8.47
CA ALA A 137 -9.29 10.83 7.89
C ALA A 137 -10.56 10.67 8.75
N LEU A 138 -10.81 9.46 9.28
CA LEU A 138 -11.91 9.22 10.22
C LEU A 138 -11.73 10.03 11.51
N LEU A 139 -10.53 10.07 12.07
CA LEU A 139 -10.21 10.88 13.24
C LEU A 139 -10.47 12.36 12.96
N SER A 140 -9.97 12.89 11.85
CA SER A 140 -10.17 14.28 11.44
C SER A 140 -11.66 14.60 11.28
N SER A 141 -12.43 13.71 10.68
CA SER A 141 -13.88 13.86 10.55
C SER A 141 -14.59 13.90 11.92
N ASN A 142 -14.18 13.00 12.84
CA ASN A 142 -14.76 12.94 14.19
C ASN A 142 -14.40 14.18 15.04
N LEU A 143 -13.27 14.83 14.74
CA LEU A 143 -12.86 16.10 15.37
C LEU A 143 -13.51 17.33 14.74
N GLY A 144 -14.39 17.16 13.76
CA GLY A 144 -15.11 18.27 13.12
C GLY A 144 -14.30 19.05 12.09
N ILE A 145 -13.22 18.46 11.56
CA ILE A 145 -12.43 19.08 10.49
C ILE A 145 -13.27 19.17 9.21
N GLU A 146 -13.18 20.29 8.50
CA GLU A 146 -13.91 20.52 7.25
C GLU A 146 -13.62 19.45 6.20
N ALA A 147 -14.64 19.03 5.46
CA ALA A 147 -14.58 17.96 4.47
C ALA A 147 -13.40 18.09 3.48
N LYS A 148 -13.07 19.31 3.05
CA LYS A 148 -11.93 19.59 2.15
C LYS A 148 -10.56 19.35 2.78
N GLN A 149 -10.46 19.26 4.11
CA GLN A 149 -9.21 19.10 4.87
C GLN A 149 -9.06 17.71 5.49
N ILE A 150 -10.08 16.86 5.43
CA ILE A 150 -10.08 15.52 6.07
C ILE A 150 -8.89 14.65 5.61
N HIS A 151 -8.46 14.80 4.36
CA HIS A 151 -7.38 14.00 3.76
C HIS A 151 -6.02 14.69 3.74
N THR A 152 -5.83 15.78 4.49
CA THR A 152 -4.56 16.51 4.54
C THR A 152 -3.44 15.68 5.19
N LEU A 153 -3.78 14.91 6.24
CA LEU A 153 -2.82 14.01 6.88
C LEU A 153 -2.64 12.76 6.02
N THR A 154 -1.40 12.50 5.64
CA THR A 154 -1.05 11.35 4.80
C THR A 154 0.18 10.64 5.35
N MET A 155 0.27 9.34 5.05
CA MET A 155 1.46 8.54 5.31
C MET A 155 2.12 8.20 3.98
N LYS A 156 3.43 8.30 3.91
CA LYS A 156 4.24 7.82 2.79
C LYS A 156 5.37 6.92 3.30
N ASN A 157 5.78 5.99 2.47
CA ASN A 157 6.99 5.22 2.74
C ASN A 157 8.21 6.08 2.37
N GLU A 158 9.10 6.31 3.32
CA GLU A 158 10.33 7.07 3.11
C GLU A 158 11.53 6.15 2.94
N PHE A 159 11.58 5.07 3.72
CA PHE A 159 12.70 4.14 3.75
C PHE A 159 12.21 2.69 3.76
N TYR A 160 12.98 1.84 3.10
CA TYR A 160 12.84 0.39 3.18
C TYR A 160 14.20 -0.21 3.52
N PHE A 161 14.25 -0.94 4.64
CA PHE A 161 15.47 -1.59 5.12
C PHE A 161 15.32 -3.10 5.01
N ASN A 162 16.23 -3.75 4.30
CA ASN A 162 16.30 -5.21 4.29
C ASN A 162 16.69 -5.75 5.68
N ILE A 163 17.60 -5.05 6.35
CA ILE A 163 18.06 -5.33 7.71
C ILE A 163 18.06 -4.02 8.48
N PHE A 164 17.45 -4.02 9.66
CA PHE A 164 17.45 -2.89 10.56
C PHE A 164 17.97 -3.33 11.92
N CYS A 165 19.05 -2.72 12.36
CA CYS A 165 19.68 -2.98 13.66
C CYS A 165 19.62 -1.71 14.51
N LEU A 166 19.10 -1.84 15.72
CA LEU A 166 19.23 -0.81 16.75
C LEU A 166 20.52 -1.04 17.51
N THR A 167 21.34 -0.01 17.64
CA THR A 167 22.46 -0.01 18.59
C THR A 167 21.92 0.28 19.98
N PRO A 168 22.44 -0.37 21.02
CA PRO A 168 22.06 -0.10 22.40
C PRO A 168 22.41 1.32 22.85
#